data_f3696e4e24c3b9a52b855c1cde57888d
#
_entry.id   f3696e4e24c3b9a52b855c1cde57888d
#
_cell.length_a   1.000
_cell.length_b   1.000
_cell.length_c   1.000
_cell.angle_alpha   90.00
_cell.angle_beta   90.00
_cell.angle_gamma   90.00
#
_symmetry.space_group_name_H-M   'P 1'
#
loop_
_entity.id
_entity.type
_entity.pdbx_description
1 polymer ?
#
loop_
_entity_poly.entity_id
_entity_poly.type
_entity_poly.pdbx_seq_one_letter_code
_entity_poly.pdbx_strand_id
1 'polypeptide(L)'
;MNWVGNCVAIDDNALSLEQRLNDWNESLALSCGQYNTQLADAVSFAGHVNISEVSDIELSSITTNAHCITKCSVDEPDDGLFHYFIVLQQRGRSLFEQAGRQIILNAGDMTVMDQRLPCKLIHDGEVKHLSIHVPIHLIKDYINEDDIGVARKINIKSGMGFLLK
;
A
#
# COMPACT_ATOMS: atom_id res chain seq x y z
N MET A 1 -18.78 17.39 5.11
CA MET A 1 -17.73 16.37 4.94
C MET A 1 -18.41 15.01 4.92
N ASN A 2 -18.66 14.46 3.74
CA ASN A 2 -19.27 13.14 3.63
C ASN A 2 -18.15 12.10 3.57
N TRP A 3 -18.01 11.33 4.63
CA TRP A 3 -17.17 10.14 4.66
C TRP A 3 -17.92 9.02 3.96
N VAL A 4 -17.60 8.74 2.71
CA VAL A 4 -18.05 7.51 2.04
C VAL A 4 -16.91 6.52 2.17
N GLY A 5 -16.88 5.80 3.28
CA GLY A 5 -15.93 4.73 3.50
C GLY A 5 -16.58 3.40 3.15
N ASN A 6 -16.14 2.73 2.11
CA ASN A 6 -16.39 1.30 1.95
C ASN A 6 -15.43 0.55 2.88
N CYS A 7 -15.96 0.12 4.02
CA CYS A 7 -15.24 -0.75 4.94
C CYS A 7 -15.57 -2.21 4.54
N VAL A 8 -14.63 -2.89 3.90
CA VAL A 8 -14.73 -4.34 3.72
C VAL A 8 -13.93 -4.98 4.85
N ALA A 9 -14.61 -5.31 5.94
CA ALA A 9 -14.05 -6.09 7.02
C ALA A 9 -14.13 -7.58 6.63
N ILE A 10 -12.98 -8.18 6.35
CA ILE A 10 -12.88 -9.61 6.01
C ILE A 10 -12.35 -10.38 7.23
N ASP A 11 -13.10 -10.34 8.30
CA ASP A 11 -12.91 -11.18 9.50
C ASP A 11 -14.21 -11.88 9.86
N ASP A 12 -14.83 -12.51 8.87
CA ASP A 12 -15.99 -13.33 9.10
C ASP A 12 -15.55 -14.80 9.15
N ASN A 13 -15.48 -15.34 10.35
CA ASN A 13 -15.23 -16.77 10.60
C ASN A 13 -16.26 -17.71 9.92
N ALA A 14 -17.30 -17.16 9.29
CA ALA A 14 -18.28 -17.88 8.49
C ALA A 14 -17.81 -18.09 7.03
N LEU A 15 -16.82 -17.32 6.53
CA LEU A 15 -16.32 -17.44 5.17
C LEU A 15 -15.18 -18.45 5.07
N SER A 16 -15.15 -19.18 3.96
CA SER A 16 -13.99 -20.04 3.66
C SER A 16 -12.72 -19.21 3.46
N LEU A 17 -11.54 -19.83 3.62
CA LEU A 17 -10.27 -19.16 3.34
C LEU A 17 -10.21 -18.60 1.91
N GLU A 18 -10.71 -19.37 0.93
CA GLU A 18 -10.74 -18.96 -0.48
C GLU A 18 -11.59 -17.70 -0.66
N GLN A 19 -12.76 -17.63 -0.06
CA GLN A 19 -13.60 -16.44 -0.10
C GLN A 19 -12.90 -15.24 0.53
N ARG A 20 -12.30 -15.39 1.71
CA ARG A 20 -11.54 -14.30 2.38
C ARG A 20 -10.39 -13.79 1.53
N LEU A 21 -9.64 -14.69 0.86
CA LEU A 21 -8.56 -14.30 -0.02
C LEU A 21 -9.04 -13.60 -1.29
N ASN A 22 -10.13 -14.05 -1.88
CA ASN A 22 -10.73 -13.41 -3.04
C ASN A 22 -11.18 -12.00 -2.70
N ASP A 23 -11.94 -11.82 -1.61
CA ASP A 23 -12.42 -10.51 -1.15
C ASP A 23 -11.26 -9.56 -0.82
N TRP A 24 -10.19 -10.10 -0.21
CA TRP A 24 -8.96 -9.36 0.07
C TRP A 24 -8.27 -8.89 -1.22
N ASN A 25 -8.05 -9.80 -2.17
CA ASN A 25 -7.39 -9.46 -3.43
C ASN A 25 -8.23 -8.47 -4.27
N GLU A 26 -9.56 -8.62 -4.27
CA GLU A 26 -10.46 -7.65 -4.92
C GLU A 26 -10.36 -6.27 -4.25
N SER A 27 -10.34 -6.20 -2.92
CA SER A 27 -10.20 -4.95 -2.17
C SER A 27 -8.86 -4.26 -2.44
N LEU A 28 -7.77 -5.03 -2.54
CA LEU A 28 -6.47 -4.49 -2.94
C LEU A 28 -6.48 -4.00 -4.39
N ALA A 29 -7.13 -4.75 -5.30
CA ALA A 29 -7.20 -4.39 -6.71
C ALA A 29 -7.93 -3.06 -6.93
N LEU A 30 -8.98 -2.79 -6.16
CA LEU A 30 -9.74 -1.54 -6.22
C LEU A 30 -8.92 -0.30 -5.86
N SER A 31 -7.92 -0.44 -4.98
CA SER A 31 -7.15 0.71 -4.49
C SER A 31 -5.71 0.73 -5.00
N CYS A 32 -5.01 -0.38 -4.91
CA CYS A 32 -3.57 -0.42 -5.14
C CYS A 32 -3.16 -1.11 -6.45
N GLY A 33 -4.09 -1.80 -7.10
CA GLY A 33 -3.83 -2.67 -8.25
C GLY A 33 -3.74 -4.15 -7.86
N GLN A 34 -3.49 -5.01 -8.85
CA GLN A 34 -3.51 -6.45 -8.65
C GLN A 34 -2.25 -6.97 -7.95
N TYR A 35 -2.46 -7.70 -6.86
CA TYR A 35 -1.40 -8.32 -6.06
C TYR A 35 -1.66 -9.80 -5.87
N ASN A 36 -0.57 -10.56 -5.75
CA ASN A 36 -0.60 -11.96 -5.30
C ASN A 36 -0.27 -12.01 -3.81
N THR A 37 -1.13 -12.67 -3.03
CA THR A 37 -0.99 -12.79 -1.58
C THR A 37 -0.53 -14.18 -1.18
N GLN A 38 0.52 -14.26 -0.37
CA GLN A 38 1.01 -15.49 0.24
C GLN A 38 0.82 -15.42 1.76
N LEU A 39 0.26 -16.47 2.32
CA LEU A 39 -0.01 -16.56 3.75
C LEU A 39 1.12 -17.29 4.47
N ALA A 40 1.41 -16.89 5.72
CA ALA A 40 2.25 -17.66 6.62
C ALA A 40 1.48 -18.87 7.18
N ASP A 41 0.19 -18.67 7.45
CA ASP A 41 -0.74 -19.67 7.95
C ASP A 41 -2.12 -19.47 7.32
N ALA A 42 -2.64 -20.54 6.72
CA ALA A 42 -3.93 -20.51 6.04
C ALA A 42 -5.14 -20.41 7.00
N VAL A 43 -4.97 -20.82 8.25
CA VAL A 43 -6.08 -20.89 9.21
C VAL A 43 -6.43 -19.52 9.79
N SER A 44 -5.42 -18.67 10.00
CA SER A 44 -5.55 -17.39 10.73
C SER A 44 -5.48 -16.15 9.85
N PHE A 45 -5.72 -16.25 8.53
CA PHE A 45 -5.66 -15.09 7.66
C PHE A 45 -6.72 -14.05 8.00
N ALA A 46 -6.26 -12.81 8.19
CA ALA A 46 -7.07 -11.61 8.32
C ALA A 46 -6.51 -10.48 7.45
N GLY A 47 -7.40 -9.74 6.79
CA GLY A 47 -7.04 -8.61 5.96
C GLY A 47 -8.18 -7.61 5.88
N HIS A 48 -7.85 -6.31 5.97
CA HIS A 48 -8.80 -5.20 5.86
C HIS A 48 -8.22 -4.09 5.00
N VAL A 49 -9.01 -3.57 4.08
CA VAL A 49 -8.70 -2.38 3.29
C VAL A 49 -9.82 -1.38 3.48
N ASN A 50 -9.49 -0.20 4.03
CA ASN A 50 -10.41 0.92 4.14
C ASN A 50 -9.96 2.01 3.19
N ILE A 51 -10.79 2.36 2.22
CA ILE A 51 -10.52 3.39 1.23
C ILE A 51 -11.30 4.64 1.60
N SER A 52 -10.64 5.79 1.56
CA SER A 52 -11.24 7.11 1.73
C SER A 52 -10.64 8.08 0.73
N GLU A 53 -11.38 9.11 0.36
CA GLU A 53 -10.95 10.11 -0.61
C GLU A 53 -11.03 11.50 0.03
N VAL A 54 -9.99 12.29 -0.18
CA VAL A 54 -9.92 13.69 0.24
C VAL A 54 -9.51 14.54 -0.97
N SER A 55 -10.47 15.25 -1.56
CA SER A 55 -10.31 15.89 -2.87
C SER A 55 -9.95 14.86 -3.93
N ASP A 56 -8.83 15.00 -4.62
CA ASP A 56 -8.35 14.09 -5.68
C ASP A 56 -7.28 13.10 -5.15
N ILE A 57 -7.17 12.95 -3.84
CA ILE A 57 -6.20 12.05 -3.20
C ILE A 57 -6.93 10.92 -2.50
N GLU A 58 -6.62 9.70 -2.91
CA GLU A 58 -7.09 8.49 -2.24
C GLU A 58 -6.17 8.11 -1.09
N LEU A 59 -6.78 7.66 0.00
CA LEU A 59 -6.12 7.17 1.20
C LEU A 59 -6.57 5.73 1.45
N SER A 60 -5.63 4.79 1.54
CA SER A 60 -5.91 3.40 1.86
C SER A 60 -5.28 3.00 3.18
N SER A 61 -6.10 2.61 4.15
CA SER A 61 -5.65 2.02 5.39
C SER A 61 -5.73 0.50 5.28
N ILE A 62 -4.59 -0.16 5.29
CA ILE A 62 -4.44 -1.60 5.05
C ILE A 62 -3.94 -2.25 6.33
N THR A 63 -4.69 -3.23 6.85
CA THR A 63 -4.29 -4.09 7.98
C THR A 63 -4.29 -5.53 7.50
N THR A 64 -3.20 -6.27 7.72
CA THR A 64 -3.13 -7.67 7.30
C THR A 64 -2.07 -8.45 8.08
N ASN A 65 -2.26 -9.76 8.17
CA ASN A 65 -1.25 -10.72 8.61
C ASN A 65 -0.74 -11.61 7.44
N ALA A 66 -1.02 -11.22 6.19
CA ALA A 66 -0.42 -11.88 5.03
C ALA A 66 1.11 -11.82 5.11
N HIS A 67 1.78 -12.94 4.87
CA HIS A 67 3.24 -12.99 4.96
C HIS A 67 3.92 -12.20 3.84
N CYS A 68 3.43 -12.36 2.60
CA CYS A 68 4.04 -11.72 1.45
C CYS A 68 2.97 -11.29 0.45
N ILE A 69 3.12 -10.06 -0.05
CA ILE A 69 2.27 -9.49 -1.09
C ILE A 69 3.18 -9.06 -2.24
N THR A 70 2.90 -9.53 -3.46
CA THR A 70 3.73 -9.25 -4.63
C THR A 70 2.91 -8.70 -5.78
N LYS A 71 3.45 -7.69 -6.45
CA LYS A 71 2.98 -7.19 -7.74
C LYS A 71 4.03 -7.51 -8.79
N CYS A 72 3.70 -8.36 -9.77
CA CYS A 72 4.63 -8.86 -10.77
C CYS A 72 4.54 -8.10 -12.10
N SER A 73 3.40 -7.48 -12.39
CA SER A 73 3.13 -6.77 -13.64
C SER A 73 2.72 -5.32 -13.37
N VAL A 74 2.89 -4.51 -14.38
CA VAL A 74 2.32 -3.16 -14.42
C VAL A 74 0.91 -3.31 -14.99
N ASP A 75 -0.11 -3.09 -14.15
CA ASP A 75 -1.47 -2.97 -14.62
C ASP A 75 -1.64 -1.52 -15.10
N GLU A 76 -2.00 -1.34 -16.36
CA GLU A 76 -2.41 -0.01 -16.82
C GLU A 76 -3.81 0.27 -16.26
N PRO A 77 -3.98 1.33 -15.44
CA PRO A 77 -5.31 1.70 -14.96
C PRO A 77 -6.19 2.14 -16.15
N ASP A 78 -7.48 1.85 -16.08
CA ASP A 78 -8.45 2.12 -17.15
C ASP A 78 -8.50 3.59 -17.56
N ASP A 79 -8.17 4.51 -16.65
CA ASP A 79 -8.10 5.95 -16.87
C ASP A 79 -6.70 6.46 -17.28
N GLY A 80 -5.71 5.57 -17.34
CA GLY A 80 -4.31 5.92 -17.64
C GLY A 80 -3.61 6.74 -16.55
N LEU A 81 -4.21 6.84 -15.36
CA LEU A 81 -3.65 7.58 -14.24
C LEU A 81 -2.82 6.67 -13.33
N PHE A 82 -1.55 6.94 -13.25
CA PHE A 82 -0.63 6.28 -12.32
C PHE A 82 -0.41 7.12 -11.07
N HIS A 83 -0.06 6.44 -9.97
CA HIS A 83 0.15 7.05 -8.67
C HIS A 83 1.53 6.72 -8.11
N TYR A 84 2.06 7.65 -7.31
CA TYR A 84 3.02 7.33 -6.28
C TYR A 84 2.28 7.04 -4.98
N PHE A 85 2.65 5.96 -4.33
CA PHE A 85 2.12 5.60 -3.02
C PHE A 85 3.10 6.06 -1.94
N ILE A 86 2.69 7.03 -1.11
CA ILE A 86 3.41 7.38 0.10
C ILE A 86 2.91 6.46 1.19
N VAL A 87 3.75 5.52 1.62
CA VAL A 87 3.37 4.48 2.58
C VAL A 87 3.95 4.81 3.95
N LEU A 88 3.08 4.96 4.95
CA LEU A 88 3.41 5.06 6.36
C LEU A 88 3.17 3.71 7.03
N GLN A 89 4.20 3.11 7.61
CA GLN A 89 4.06 1.96 8.48
C GLN A 89 3.49 2.41 9.82
N GLN A 90 2.22 2.09 10.12
CA GLN A 90 1.58 2.49 11.36
C GLN A 90 1.81 1.48 12.50
N ARG A 91 1.85 0.18 12.16
CA ARG A 91 2.08 -0.92 13.12
C ARG A 91 2.83 -2.06 12.47
N GLY A 92 3.61 -2.79 13.25
CA GLY A 92 4.38 -3.94 12.82
C GLY A 92 5.64 -3.54 12.04
N ARG A 93 6.20 -4.51 11.32
CA ARG A 93 7.45 -4.38 10.57
C ARG A 93 7.31 -5.03 9.21
N SER A 94 7.81 -4.36 8.18
CA SER A 94 7.75 -4.86 6.82
C SER A 94 9.04 -4.62 6.06
N LEU A 95 9.40 -5.54 5.17
CA LEU A 95 10.41 -5.34 4.14
C LEU A 95 9.70 -4.98 2.84
N PHE A 96 10.08 -3.86 2.23
CA PHE A 96 9.62 -3.41 0.93
C PHE A 96 10.74 -3.54 -0.09
N GLU A 97 10.43 -4.11 -1.25
CA GLU A 97 11.35 -4.24 -2.39
C GLU A 97 10.73 -3.59 -3.62
N GLN A 98 11.46 -2.69 -4.26
CA GLN A 98 11.09 -2.11 -5.55
C GLN A 98 12.32 -1.53 -6.25
N ALA A 99 12.38 -1.61 -7.59
CA ALA A 99 13.45 -1.05 -8.41
C ALA A 99 14.86 -1.49 -7.96
N GLY A 100 15.02 -2.75 -7.57
CA GLY A 100 16.30 -3.31 -7.09
C GLY A 100 16.73 -2.83 -5.70
N ARG A 101 15.87 -2.12 -4.98
CA ARG A 101 16.14 -1.64 -3.61
C ARG A 101 15.27 -2.38 -2.60
N GLN A 102 15.80 -2.49 -1.41
CA GLN A 102 15.13 -3.08 -0.26
C GLN A 102 15.18 -2.12 0.93
N ILE A 103 14.08 -2.00 1.64
CA ILE A 103 13.99 -1.19 2.85
C ILE A 103 13.13 -1.87 3.91
N ILE A 104 13.59 -1.80 5.16
CA ILE A 104 12.82 -2.23 6.31
C ILE A 104 12.13 -1.03 6.92
N LEU A 105 10.79 -1.09 7.02
CA LEU A 105 9.96 -0.12 7.70
C LEU A 105 9.51 -0.67 9.05
N ASN A 106 9.78 0.09 10.10
CA ASN A 106 9.20 -0.09 11.42
C ASN A 106 8.05 0.92 11.61
N ALA A 107 7.25 0.73 12.66
CA ALA A 107 6.18 1.68 12.97
C ALA A 107 6.70 3.13 13.06
N GLY A 108 6.08 4.03 12.32
CA GLY A 108 6.47 5.44 12.16
C GLY A 108 7.38 5.74 10.96
N ASP A 109 7.92 4.73 10.31
CA ASP A 109 8.72 4.92 9.09
C ASP A 109 7.83 5.12 7.85
N MET A 110 8.34 5.86 6.88
CA MET A 110 7.68 6.13 5.60
C MET A 110 8.57 5.81 4.41
N THR A 111 7.96 5.46 3.28
CA THR A 111 8.62 5.29 1.98
C THR A 111 7.71 5.73 0.83
N VAL A 112 8.27 5.87 -0.36
CA VAL A 112 7.53 6.03 -1.61
C VAL A 112 7.63 4.75 -2.42
N MET A 113 6.51 4.36 -3.03
CA MET A 113 6.42 3.28 -4.00
C MET A 113 5.85 3.82 -5.31
N ASP A 114 6.31 3.32 -6.44
CA ASP A 114 5.80 3.66 -7.76
C ASP A 114 4.82 2.57 -8.22
N GLN A 115 3.57 2.94 -8.49
CA GLN A 115 2.55 1.99 -8.95
C GLN A 115 2.93 1.29 -10.26
N ARG A 116 3.72 1.94 -11.12
CA ARG A 116 4.15 1.40 -12.41
C ARG A 116 5.14 0.25 -12.33
N LEU A 117 5.78 0.06 -11.17
CA LEU A 117 6.87 -0.90 -11.01
C LEU A 117 6.45 -2.14 -10.22
N PRO A 118 6.98 -3.31 -10.56
CA PRO A 118 6.86 -4.49 -9.72
C PRO A 118 7.36 -4.22 -8.31
N CYS A 119 6.73 -4.84 -7.32
CA CYS A 119 7.15 -4.71 -5.93
C CYS A 119 6.86 -5.97 -5.12
N LYS A 120 7.52 -6.08 -3.98
CA LYS A 120 7.32 -7.14 -3.02
C LYS A 120 7.32 -6.57 -1.61
N LEU A 121 6.32 -6.95 -0.83
CA LEU A 121 6.17 -6.59 0.57
C LEU A 121 6.18 -7.87 1.40
N ILE A 122 7.07 -7.97 2.37
CA ILE A 122 7.17 -9.11 3.30
C ILE A 122 6.88 -8.57 4.70
N HIS A 123 5.92 -9.16 5.37
CA HIS A 123 5.47 -8.73 6.68
C HIS A 123 5.94 -9.68 7.78
N ASP A 124 6.35 -9.10 8.90
CA ASP A 124 6.70 -9.82 10.12
C ASP A 124 5.47 -9.81 11.07
N GLY A 125 4.57 -10.76 10.84
CA GLY A 125 3.29 -10.85 11.54
C GLY A 125 2.25 -9.83 11.05
N GLU A 126 1.37 -9.40 11.94
CA GLU A 126 0.33 -8.42 11.62
C GLU A 126 0.90 -7.02 11.46
N VAL A 127 0.52 -6.36 10.38
CA VAL A 127 0.97 -5.00 10.05
C VAL A 127 -0.22 -4.08 9.77
N LYS A 128 0.01 -2.77 9.93
CA LYS A 128 -0.91 -1.73 9.48
C LYS A 128 -0.14 -0.66 8.71
N HIS A 129 -0.61 -0.40 7.49
CA HIS A 129 -0.10 0.65 6.62
C HIS A 129 -1.17 1.72 6.38
N LEU A 130 -0.75 2.98 6.24
CA LEU A 130 -1.52 4.01 5.58
C LEU A 130 -0.82 4.33 4.26
N SER A 131 -1.51 4.19 3.15
CA SER A 131 -1.04 4.53 1.82
C SER A 131 -1.78 5.76 1.31
N ILE A 132 -1.04 6.79 0.90
CA ILE A 132 -1.55 8.00 0.28
C ILE A 132 -1.25 7.88 -1.21
N HIS A 133 -2.28 7.88 -2.05
CA HIS A 133 -2.16 7.70 -3.49
C HIS A 133 -2.14 9.06 -4.17
N VAL A 134 -0.95 9.49 -4.58
CA VAL A 134 -0.74 10.78 -5.22
C VAL A 134 -0.66 10.59 -6.74
N PRO A 135 -1.63 11.11 -7.52
CA PRO A 135 -1.57 11.04 -8.97
C PRO A 135 -0.30 11.69 -9.52
N ILE A 136 0.41 10.98 -10.41
CA ILE A 136 1.71 11.45 -10.93
C ILE A 136 1.57 12.79 -11.62
N HIS A 137 0.46 13.03 -12.33
CA HIS A 137 0.24 14.29 -13.06
C HIS A 137 0.18 15.52 -12.14
N LEU A 138 -0.18 15.36 -10.85
CA LEU A 138 -0.23 16.48 -9.90
C LEU A 138 1.15 16.93 -9.43
N ILE A 139 2.15 16.06 -9.52
CA ILE A 139 3.47 16.33 -8.95
C ILE A 139 4.61 16.29 -9.96
N LYS A 140 4.37 15.82 -11.21
CA LYS A 140 5.41 15.64 -12.25
C LYS A 140 6.22 16.91 -12.53
N ASP A 141 5.61 18.09 -12.41
CA ASP A 141 6.27 19.37 -12.68
C ASP A 141 7.14 19.86 -11.49
N TYR A 142 7.02 19.23 -10.33
CA TYR A 142 7.71 19.60 -9.09
C TYR A 142 8.81 18.62 -8.70
N ILE A 143 8.87 17.47 -9.37
CA ILE A 143 9.79 16.38 -9.04
C ILE A 143 10.55 15.95 -10.31
N ASN A 144 11.83 15.61 -10.13
CA ASN A 144 12.55 14.87 -11.14
C ASN A 144 12.27 13.37 -10.91
N GLU A 145 11.68 12.67 -11.88
CA GLU A 145 11.34 11.25 -11.77
C GLU A 145 12.57 10.38 -11.44
N ASP A 146 13.75 10.77 -11.93
CA ASP A 146 15.02 10.08 -11.63
C ASP A 146 15.45 10.21 -10.16
N ASP A 147 15.00 11.26 -9.48
CA ASP A 147 15.34 11.56 -8.08
C ASP A 147 14.33 11.01 -7.08
N ILE A 148 13.16 10.53 -7.53
CA ILE A 148 12.19 9.89 -6.64
C ILE A 148 12.80 8.59 -6.11
N GLY A 149 13.25 8.65 -4.89
CA GLY A 149 13.85 7.52 -4.21
C GLY A 149 12.83 6.48 -3.78
N VAL A 150 12.20 5.74 -4.73
CA VAL A 150 11.33 4.62 -4.40
C VAL A 150 12.07 3.59 -3.54
N ALA A 151 11.36 2.96 -2.62
CA ALA A 151 11.90 2.03 -1.64
C ALA A 151 13.10 2.61 -0.86
N ARG A 152 13.02 3.88 -0.47
CA ARG A 152 13.94 4.56 0.44
C ARG A 152 13.16 5.13 1.62
N LYS A 153 13.79 5.13 2.79
CA LYS A 153 13.19 5.73 3.99
C LYS A 153 13.11 7.25 3.85
N ILE A 154 11.90 7.79 4.01
CA ILE A 154 11.70 9.23 4.10
C ILE A 154 12.01 9.66 5.52
N ASN A 155 12.98 10.56 5.68
CA ASN A 155 13.29 11.13 6.97
C ASN A 155 12.35 12.31 7.25
N ILE A 156 11.35 12.11 8.11
CA ILE A 156 10.37 13.13 8.49
C ILE A 156 11.00 14.34 9.18
N LYS A 157 12.23 14.21 9.69
CA LYS A 157 12.95 15.27 10.41
C LYS A 157 13.79 16.17 9.50
N SER A 158 13.93 15.85 8.22
CA SER A 158 14.72 16.61 7.25
C SER A 158 13.98 16.80 5.93
N GLY A 159 14.03 18.02 5.37
CA GLY A 159 13.48 18.34 4.06
C GLY A 159 11.96 18.18 3.95
N MET A 160 11.47 17.53 2.90
CA MET A 160 10.03 17.32 2.64
C MET A 160 9.28 16.55 3.75
N GLY A 161 9.97 15.74 4.53
CA GLY A 161 9.35 15.04 5.67
C GLY A 161 8.84 15.99 6.76
N PHE A 162 9.32 17.22 6.84
CA PHE A 162 8.84 18.24 7.80
C PHE A 162 7.49 18.85 7.38
N LEU A 163 7.16 18.83 6.08
CA LEU A 163 5.93 19.39 5.54
C LEU A 163 4.72 18.45 5.67
N LEU A 164 4.94 17.18 6.04
CA LEU A 164 3.90 16.15 6.16
C LEU A 164 3.48 15.86 7.61
N LYS A 165 3.81 16.74 8.55
CA LYS A 165 3.37 16.64 9.94
C LYS A 165 2.02 17.31 10.19
#